data_3fe195c72af698e52ee15c06d418a442
#
_entry.id   3fe195c72af698e52ee15c06d418a442
#
_cell.length_a   1.000
_cell.length_b   1.000
_cell.length_c   1.000
_cell.angle_alpha   90.00
_cell.angle_beta   90.00
_cell.angle_gamma   90.00
#
_symmetry.space_group_name_H-M   'P 1'
#
loop_
_entity.id
_entity.type
_entity.pdbx_description
1 polymer ?
#
loop_
_entity_poly.entity_id
_entity_poly.type
_entity_poly.pdbx_seq_one_letter_code
_entity_poly.pdbx_strand_id
1 'polypeptide(L)'
;MNFNFDQEQNYVASSQQYLKAYTINEVKLSKIEKTTLQGSKDPNASYDVVALEFTGTDKNPGVFTTNLFIPSSDEDAKRPTFKNAQGHEYERPSRAENFQYTLMQLMQVLNPEGAKAAIAKLAGKNVGVDTFIQLVIGTINKKPNATTNLKLVGRNVNGVVYAQLPNACGLNKEGKLFPVNFVGDSLFFSAYEEQQSKTVNEAKPTPVAESKTDDSIDDLLADI
;
A
#
# COMPACT_ATOMS: atom_id res chain seq x y z
N MET A 1 23.65 -8.25 39.10
CA MET A 1 23.66 -7.42 37.88
C MET A 1 22.91 -6.14 38.26
N ASN A 2 23.54 -4.98 38.31
CA ASN A 2 22.88 -3.75 38.74
C ASN A 2 22.44 -2.99 37.48
N PHE A 3 21.15 -2.72 37.36
CA PHE A 3 20.63 -1.85 36.31
C PHE A 3 20.73 -0.40 36.82
N ASN A 4 21.38 0.45 36.04
CA ASN A 4 21.46 1.88 36.34
C ASN A 4 20.32 2.58 35.61
N PHE A 5 19.35 3.09 36.38
CA PHE A 5 18.15 3.78 35.85
C PHE A 5 18.33 5.32 35.83
N ASP A 6 19.52 5.84 36.10
CA ASP A 6 19.79 7.28 36.19
C ASP A 6 20.04 7.96 34.82
N GLN A 7 19.95 7.22 33.70
CA GLN A 7 19.89 7.84 32.40
C GLN A 7 18.41 7.98 31.99
N GLU A 8 17.92 9.20 32.01
CA GLU A 8 16.76 9.56 31.19
C GLU A 8 17.08 9.13 29.76
N GLN A 9 16.67 7.92 29.42
CA GLN A 9 16.57 7.54 28.04
C GLN A 9 15.45 8.40 27.48
N ASN A 10 15.83 9.52 26.87
CA ASN A 10 14.96 10.26 25.99
C ASN A 10 14.60 9.30 24.84
N TYR A 11 13.56 8.51 25.06
CA TYR A 11 12.81 7.89 23.99
C TYR A 11 12.22 9.07 23.20
N VAL A 12 13.00 9.58 22.26
CA VAL A 12 12.44 10.31 21.13
C VAL A 12 11.65 9.25 20.38
N ALA A 13 10.39 9.10 20.75
CA ALA A 13 9.44 8.43 19.90
C ALA A 13 9.62 9.13 18.56
N SER A 14 10.19 8.43 17.58
CA SER A 14 10.28 8.94 16.23
C SER A 14 8.84 9.15 15.83
N SER A 15 8.37 10.39 15.86
CA SER A 15 7.03 10.78 15.45
C SER A 15 6.97 10.70 13.91
N GLN A 16 7.22 9.51 13.37
CA GLN A 16 7.07 9.27 11.96
C GLN A 16 5.59 9.48 11.64
N GLN A 17 5.30 10.60 11.02
CA GLN A 17 3.97 10.92 10.59
C GLN A 17 3.65 10.08 9.36
N TYR A 18 2.49 9.39 9.37
CA TYR A 18 2.03 8.60 8.24
C TYR A 18 0.99 9.38 7.43
N LEU A 19 1.00 9.18 6.12
CA LEU A 19 -0.05 9.69 5.23
C LEU A 19 -1.38 9.01 5.57
N LYS A 20 -2.45 9.80 5.58
CA LYS A 20 -3.77 9.33 6.04
C LYS A 20 -4.52 8.61 4.91
N ALA A 21 -5.38 7.67 5.31
CA ALA A 21 -6.38 7.08 4.42
C ALA A 21 -7.41 8.14 3.94
N TYR A 22 -8.02 7.87 2.78
CA TYR A 22 -8.99 8.75 2.12
C TYR A 22 -8.49 10.16 1.88
N THR A 23 -7.23 10.28 1.47
CA THR A 23 -6.60 11.55 1.10
C THR A 23 -5.93 11.46 -0.25
N ILE A 24 -5.81 12.63 -0.91
CA ILE A 24 -4.94 12.81 -2.06
C ILE A 24 -3.80 13.71 -1.59
N ASN A 25 -2.59 13.17 -1.64
CA ASN A 25 -1.40 13.84 -1.12
C ASN A 25 -0.41 14.09 -2.25
N GLU A 26 0.18 15.26 -2.28
CA GLU A 26 1.37 15.50 -3.09
C GLU A 26 2.54 14.77 -2.45
N VAL A 27 3.15 13.85 -3.18
CA VAL A 27 4.19 12.95 -2.69
C VAL A 27 5.33 12.82 -3.69
N LYS A 28 6.44 12.32 -3.18
CA LYS A 28 7.59 11.86 -3.94
C LYS A 28 7.76 10.37 -3.69
N LEU A 29 7.98 9.58 -4.73
CA LEU A 29 8.39 8.19 -4.57
C LEU A 29 9.86 8.18 -4.14
N SER A 30 10.12 7.96 -2.86
CA SER A 30 11.44 7.97 -2.25
C SER A 30 12.17 6.64 -2.41
N LYS A 31 11.41 5.55 -2.55
CA LYS A 31 11.98 4.21 -2.73
C LYS A 31 11.11 3.33 -3.61
N ILE A 32 11.73 2.62 -4.54
CA ILE A 32 11.16 1.51 -5.30
C ILE A 32 12.23 0.45 -5.51
N GLU A 33 12.02 -0.74 -4.98
CA GLU A 33 12.96 -1.85 -5.11
C GLU A 33 12.26 -3.21 -5.07
N LYS A 34 12.84 -4.21 -5.74
CA LYS A 34 12.49 -5.62 -5.52
C LYS A 34 13.21 -6.14 -4.29
N THR A 35 12.49 -6.76 -3.38
CA THR A 35 13.03 -7.37 -2.16
C THR A 35 12.23 -8.60 -1.76
N THR A 36 12.70 -9.32 -0.76
CA THR A 36 12.04 -10.52 -0.21
C THR A 36 11.64 -10.25 1.24
N LEU A 37 10.39 -10.56 1.59
CA LEU A 37 9.87 -10.47 2.94
C LEU A 37 9.74 -11.86 3.54
N GLN A 38 10.07 -11.96 4.81
CA GLN A 38 9.78 -13.17 5.61
C GLN A 38 8.32 -13.16 6.05
N GLY A 39 7.70 -14.34 6.06
CA GLY A 39 6.33 -14.49 6.53
C GLY A 39 6.21 -14.20 8.02
N SER A 40 5.25 -13.35 8.42
CA SER A 40 5.03 -13.02 9.84
C SER A 40 4.46 -14.20 10.65
N LYS A 41 3.71 -15.09 10.00
CA LYS A 41 3.10 -16.28 10.64
C LYS A 41 3.91 -17.55 10.44
N ASP A 42 4.70 -17.63 9.38
CA ASP A 42 5.60 -18.71 9.06
C ASP A 42 6.98 -18.13 8.68
N PRO A 43 7.94 -18.17 9.60
CA PRO A 43 9.30 -17.65 9.34
C PRO A 43 10.04 -18.34 8.19
N ASN A 44 9.60 -19.55 7.79
CA ASN A 44 10.19 -20.28 6.67
C ASN A 44 9.58 -19.85 5.32
N ALA A 45 8.42 -19.19 5.33
CA ALA A 45 7.83 -18.65 4.12
C ALA A 45 8.50 -17.32 3.75
N SER A 46 8.84 -17.18 2.48
CA SER A 46 9.37 -15.93 1.93
C SER A 46 8.55 -15.49 0.72
N TYR A 47 8.40 -14.18 0.56
CA TYR A 47 7.58 -13.58 -0.50
C TYR A 47 8.37 -12.50 -1.21
N ASP A 48 8.50 -12.62 -2.51
CA ASP A 48 9.09 -11.57 -3.34
C ASP A 48 8.07 -10.44 -3.51
N VAL A 49 8.53 -9.21 -3.30
CA VAL A 49 7.72 -8.00 -3.37
C VAL A 49 8.44 -6.88 -4.09
N VAL A 50 7.67 -5.94 -4.61
CA VAL A 50 8.16 -4.59 -4.92
C VAL A 50 7.78 -3.68 -3.77
N ALA A 51 8.78 -3.26 -3.01
CA ALA A 51 8.63 -2.33 -1.91
C ALA A 51 8.57 -0.90 -2.45
N LEU A 52 7.56 -0.14 -2.02
CA LEU A 52 7.34 1.26 -2.37
C LEU A 52 7.35 2.10 -1.10
N GLU A 53 8.00 3.25 -1.17
CA GLU A 53 7.95 4.28 -0.14
C GLU A 53 7.67 5.64 -0.78
N PHE A 54 6.64 6.29 -0.28
CA PHE A 54 6.24 7.63 -0.69
C PHE A 54 6.43 8.59 0.48
N THR A 55 7.10 9.70 0.23
CA THR A 55 7.27 10.77 1.21
C THR A 55 6.42 11.95 0.77
N GLY A 56 5.60 12.46 1.68
CA GLY A 56 4.81 13.66 1.47
C GLY A 56 5.69 14.90 1.34
N THR A 57 5.12 15.95 0.78
CA THR A 57 5.77 17.27 0.67
C THR A 57 5.59 18.07 1.97
N ASP A 58 6.20 19.26 2.06
CA ASP A 58 6.06 20.15 3.21
C ASP A 58 4.62 20.52 3.55
N LYS A 59 3.73 20.49 2.56
CA LYS A 59 2.29 20.76 2.74
C LYS A 59 1.53 19.62 3.39
N ASN A 60 1.97 18.38 3.14
CA ASN A 60 1.38 17.16 3.66
C ASN A 60 2.51 16.21 4.12
N PRO A 61 3.19 16.55 5.22
CA PRO A 61 4.30 15.74 5.70
C PRO A 61 3.81 14.35 6.13
N GLY A 62 4.60 13.34 5.82
CA GLY A 62 4.32 11.96 6.21
C GLY A 62 4.93 10.96 5.24
N VAL A 63 4.86 9.71 5.63
CA VAL A 63 5.37 8.58 4.84
C VAL A 63 4.26 7.58 4.62
N PHE A 64 4.25 6.98 3.45
CA PHE A 64 3.42 5.82 3.14
C PHE A 64 4.29 4.74 2.54
N THR A 65 4.30 3.57 3.17
CA THR A 65 5.02 2.39 2.69
C THR A 65 4.05 1.28 2.33
N THR A 66 4.33 0.57 1.26
CA THR A 66 3.54 -0.60 0.86
C THR A 66 4.38 -1.60 0.10
N ASN A 67 3.96 -2.86 0.15
CA ASN A 67 4.60 -3.95 -0.55
C ASN A 67 3.63 -4.54 -1.56
N LEU A 68 4.01 -4.52 -2.82
CA LEU A 68 3.28 -5.18 -3.90
C LEU A 68 3.82 -6.60 -4.04
N PHE A 69 3.05 -7.60 -3.64
CA PHE A 69 3.42 -9.00 -3.79
C PHE A 69 3.55 -9.37 -5.26
N ILE A 70 4.70 -9.91 -5.64
CA ILE A 70 4.97 -10.32 -7.02
C ILE A 70 4.14 -11.56 -7.34
N PRO A 71 3.33 -11.54 -8.40
CA PRO A 71 2.59 -12.72 -8.84
C PRO A 71 3.55 -13.86 -9.18
N SER A 72 3.35 -15.01 -8.57
CA SER A 72 4.26 -16.16 -8.70
C SER A 72 3.58 -17.46 -9.12
N SER A 73 2.26 -17.47 -9.22
CA SER A 73 1.46 -18.66 -9.52
C SER A 73 0.37 -18.39 -10.55
N ASP A 74 -0.13 -19.45 -11.16
CA ASP A 74 -1.29 -19.38 -12.07
C ASP A 74 -2.56 -18.91 -11.35
N GLU A 75 -2.66 -19.11 -10.03
CA GLU A 75 -3.76 -18.59 -9.22
C GLU A 75 -3.76 -17.05 -9.18
N ASP A 76 -2.59 -16.42 -9.17
CA ASP A 76 -2.47 -14.96 -9.20
C ASP A 76 -2.95 -14.35 -10.52
N ALA A 77 -2.96 -15.14 -11.60
CA ALA A 77 -3.48 -14.75 -12.91
C ALA A 77 -4.99 -14.94 -13.05
N LYS A 78 -5.62 -15.73 -12.17
CA LYS A 78 -7.07 -15.97 -12.21
C LYS A 78 -7.84 -14.79 -11.62
N ARG A 79 -8.92 -14.41 -12.30
CA ARG A 79 -9.84 -13.40 -11.81
C ARG A 79 -10.75 -13.98 -10.74
N PRO A 80 -10.77 -13.43 -9.53
CA PRO A 80 -11.65 -13.92 -8.47
C PRO A 80 -13.10 -13.50 -8.74
N THR A 81 -14.03 -14.42 -8.51
CA THR A 81 -15.48 -14.19 -8.61
C THR A 81 -16.06 -13.89 -7.24
N PHE A 82 -16.89 -12.86 -7.15
CA PHE A 82 -17.57 -12.42 -5.95
C PHE A 82 -19.08 -12.39 -6.17
N LYS A 83 -19.84 -12.43 -5.08
CA LYS A 83 -21.29 -12.20 -5.08
C LYS A 83 -21.61 -10.90 -4.38
N ASN A 84 -22.44 -10.07 -5.00
CA ASN A 84 -22.96 -8.88 -4.31
C ASN A 84 -24.08 -9.27 -3.31
N ALA A 85 -24.60 -8.28 -2.57
CA ALA A 85 -25.66 -8.51 -1.60
C ALA A 85 -26.98 -9.06 -2.21
N GLN A 86 -27.17 -8.88 -3.51
CA GLN A 86 -28.31 -9.40 -4.28
C GLN A 86 -28.05 -10.79 -4.89
N GLY A 87 -26.86 -11.38 -4.62
CA GLY A 87 -26.48 -12.68 -5.12
C GLY A 87 -25.92 -12.71 -6.56
N HIS A 88 -25.80 -11.57 -7.24
CA HIS A 88 -25.23 -11.50 -8.58
C HIS A 88 -23.72 -11.69 -8.53
N GLU A 89 -23.21 -12.59 -9.37
CA GLU A 89 -21.79 -12.86 -9.51
C GLU A 89 -21.13 -11.77 -10.37
N TYR A 90 -19.93 -11.36 -9.96
CA TYR A 90 -19.07 -10.46 -10.72
C TYR A 90 -17.61 -10.82 -10.50
N GLU A 91 -16.81 -10.59 -11.51
CA GLU A 91 -15.36 -10.77 -11.44
C GLU A 91 -14.66 -9.47 -10.98
N ARG A 92 -13.49 -9.63 -10.43
CA ARG A 92 -12.54 -8.55 -10.19
C ARG A 92 -11.25 -8.82 -10.94
N PRO A 93 -10.44 -7.77 -11.21
CA PRO A 93 -9.11 -7.98 -11.76
C PRO A 93 -8.31 -8.97 -10.91
N SER A 94 -7.51 -9.79 -11.57
CA SER A 94 -6.59 -10.70 -10.92
C SER A 94 -5.48 -9.92 -10.17
N ARG A 95 -4.76 -10.60 -9.29
CA ARG A 95 -3.61 -10.01 -8.61
C ARG A 95 -2.53 -9.59 -9.61
N ALA A 96 -2.27 -10.43 -10.61
CA ALA A 96 -1.30 -10.13 -11.67
C ALA A 96 -1.70 -8.89 -12.49
N GLU A 97 -2.97 -8.79 -12.88
CA GLU A 97 -3.49 -7.61 -13.59
C GLU A 97 -3.35 -6.34 -12.75
N ASN A 98 -3.77 -6.37 -11.47
CA ASN A 98 -3.66 -5.20 -10.59
C ASN A 98 -2.20 -4.81 -10.33
N PHE A 99 -1.31 -5.79 -10.12
CA PHE A 99 0.13 -5.56 -9.97
C PHE A 99 0.73 -4.87 -11.20
N GLN A 100 0.44 -5.39 -12.40
CA GLN A 100 0.90 -4.82 -13.65
C GLN A 100 0.42 -3.38 -13.83
N TYR A 101 -0.89 -3.13 -13.64
CA TYR A 101 -1.46 -1.79 -13.77
C TYR A 101 -0.90 -0.80 -12.75
N THR A 102 -0.65 -1.24 -11.51
CA THR A 102 -0.02 -0.41 -10.49
C THR A 102 1.35 0.08 -10.92
N LEU A 103 2.22 -0.83 -11.34
CA LEU A 103 3.57 -0.49 -11.78
C LEU A 103 3.58 0.35 -13.07
N MET A 104 2.69 0.06 -14.01
CA MET A 104 2.55 0.82 -15.25
C MET A 104 2.13 2.27 -14.98
N GLN A 105 1.15 2.50 -14.12
CA GLN A 105 0.70 3.86 -13.78
C GLN A 105 1.81 4.65 -13.09
N LEU A 106 2.52 4.04 -12.13
CA LEU A 106 3.67 4.69 -11.47
C LEU A 106 4.73 5.10 -12.50
N MET A 107 5.09 4.21 -13.41
CA MET A 107 6.08 4.49 -14.43
C MET A 107 5.63 5.61 -15.38
N GLN A 108 4.36 5.58 -15.84
CA GLN A 108 3.80 6.56 -16.76
C GLN A 108 3.70 7.96 -16.16
N VAL A 109 3.39 8.05 -14.87
CA VAL A 109 3.24 9.35 -14.20
C VAL A 109 4.59 9.91 -13.75
N LEU A 110 5.46 9.08 -13.17
CA LEU A 110 6.74 9.54 -12.64
C LEU A 110 7.81 9.78 -13.72
N ASN A 111 7.72 9.07 -14.84
CA ASN A 111 8.64 9.26 -15.97
C ASN A 111 7.93 8.99 -17.32
N PRO A 112 7.05 9.91 -17.80
CA PRO A 112 6.24 9.69 -19.00
C PRO A 112 7.05 9.34 -20.26
N GLU A 113 8.15 10.05 -20.50
CA GLU A 113 9.02 9.82 -21.67
C GLU A 113 9.70 8.46 -21.59
N GLY A 114 10.25 8.13 -20.41
CA GLY A 114 10.86 6.82 -20.18
C GLY A 114 9.84 5.69 -20.30
N ALA A 115 8.62 5.90 -19.82
CA ALA A 115 7.51 4.94 -19.90
C ALA A 115 7.13 4.66 -21.34
N LYS A 116 6.98 5.69 -22.18
CA LYS A 116 6.69 5.54 -23.62
C LYS A 116 7.74 4.67 -24.32
N ALA A 117 9.02 4.93 -24.05
CA ALA A 117 10.11 4.15 -24.59
C ALA A 117 10.14 2.69 -24.07
N ALA A 118 9.84 2.51 -22.78
CA ALA A 118 9.77 1.19 -22.14
C ALA A 118 8.62 0.36 -22.69
N ILE A 119 7.42 0.93 -22.80
CA ILE A 119 6.23 0.27 -23.36
C ILE A 119 6.46 -0.15 -24.82
N ALA A 120 7.07 0.72 -25.63
CA ALA A 120 7.41 0.39 -27.00
C ALA A 120 8.36 -0.83 -27.12
N LYS A 121 9.28 -1.00 -26.17
CA LYS A 121 10.15 -2.18 -26.10
C LYS A 121 9.42 -3.47 -25.71
N LEU A 122 8.32 -3.37 -24.98
CA LEU A 122 7.51 -4.49 -24.52
C LEU A 122 6.44 -4.90 -25.53
N ALA A 123 6.06 -3.98 -26.43
CA ALA A 123 4.98 -4.20 -27.39
C ALA A 123 5.20 -5.48 -28.23
N GLY A 124 4.19 -6.36 -28.24
CA GLY A 124 4.23 -7.63 -28.97
C GLY A 124 5.14 -8.71 -28.40
N LYS A 125 5.72 -8.50 -27.21
CA LYS A 125 6.61 -9.47 -26.55
C LYS A 125 5.92 -10.11 -25.36
N ASN A 126 6.14 -11.40 -25.18
CA ASN A 126 5.85 -12.07 -23.92
C ASN A 126 7.04 -11.85 -22.96
N VAL A 127 6.85 -11.08 -21.91
CA VAL A 127 7.92 -10.65 -21.01
C VAL A 127 7.67 -11.23 -19.63
N GLY A 128 8.66 -11.91 -19.08
CA GLY A 128 8.60 -12.43 -17.73
C GLY A 128 8.47 -11.31 -16.68
N VAL A 129 7.84 -11.64 -15.55
CA VAL A 129 7.52 -10.67 -14.48
C VAL A 129 8.77 -9.96 -13.96
N ASP A 130 9.88 -10.65 -13.79
CA ASP A 130 11.15 -10.05 -13.31
C ASP A 130 11.72 -9.02 -14.28
N THR A 131 11.72 -9.33 -15.59
CA THR A 131 12.17 -8.40 -16.62
C THR A 131 11.28 -7.16 -16.67
N PHE A 132 9.96 -7.34 -16.50
CA PHE A 132 9.04 -6.22 -16.40
C PHE A 132 9.33 -5.34 -15.18
N ILE A 133 9.51 -5.93 -13.99
CA ILE A 133 9.83 -5.20 -12.77
C ILE A 133 11.14 -4.41 -12.92
N GLN A 134 12.20 -5.04 -13.41
CA GLN A 134 13.48 -4.38 -13.63
C GLN A 134 13.36 -3.19 -14.58
N LEU A 135 12.60 -3.35 -15.67
CA LEU A 135 12.36 -2.27 -16.62
C LEU A 135 11.62 -1.09 -15.98
N VAL A 136 10.58 -1.36 -15.17
CA VAL A 136 9.82 -0.33 -14.46
C VAL A 136 10.69 0.41 -13.46
N ILE A 137 11.38 -0.31 -12.58
CA ILE A 137 12.28 0.26 -11.57
C ILE A 137 13.37 1.09 -12.24
N GLY A 138 14.04 0.53 -13.26
CA GLY A 138 15.08 1.23 -14.00
C GLY A 138 14.56 2.46 -14.74
N THR A 139 13.31 2.48 -15.17
CA THR A 139 12.70 3.65 -15.83
C THR A 139 12.37 4.74 -14.83
N ILE A 140 11.75 4.40 -13.68
CA ILE A 140 11.41 5.35 -12.63
C ILE A 140 12.67 5.98 -12.03
N ASN A 141 13.69 5.19 -11.73
CA ASN A 141 14.94 5.65 -11.10
C ASN A 141 15.77 6.60 -11.99
N LYS A 142 15.44 6.73 -13.27
CA LYS A 142 16.07 7.76 -14.13
C LYS A 142 15.56 9.19 -13.85
N LYS A 143 14.43 9.32 -13.16
CA LYS A 143 13.88 10.61 -12.70
C LYS A 143 13.64 10.57 -11.18
N PRO A 144 14.69 10.48 -10.36
CA PRO A 144 14.54 10.54 -8.92
C PRO A 144 13.94 11.91 -8.54
N ASN A 145 13.14 11.92 -7.50
CA ASN A 145 12.50 13.12 -6.96
C ASN A 145 11.31 13.69 -7.78
N ALA A 146 10.79 12.97 -8.76
CA ALA A 146 9.53 13.36 -9.39
C ALA A 146 8.41 13.40 -8.33
N THR A 147 7.72 14.53 -8.25
CA THR A 147 6.51 14.68 -7.39
C THR A 147 5.27 14.34 -8.17
N THR A 148 4.26 13.83 -7.49
CA THR A 148 2.96 13.52 -8.05
C THR A 148 1.91 13.51 -6.95
N ASN A 149 0.63 13.56 -7.33
CA ASN A 149 -0.44 13.28 -6.37
C ASN A 149 -0.66 11.78 -6.24
N LEU A 150 -0.86 11.32 -5.01
CA LEU A 150 -1.15 9.95 -4.65
C LEU A 150 -2.49 9.88 -3.91
N LYS A 151 -3.42 9.09 -4.43
CA LYS A 151 -4.69 8.78 -3.78
C LYS A 151 -4.50 7.56 -2.87
N LEU A 152 -4.86 7.70 -1.60
CA LEU A 152 -4.88 6.62 -0.63
C LEU A 152 -6.32 6.35 -0.18
N VAL A 153 -6.70 5.09 -0.13
CA VAL A 153 -7.98 4.63 0.42
C VAL A 153 -7.76 3.96 1.77
N GLY A 154 -8.85 3.64 2.48
CA GLY A 154 -8.77 3.01 3.78
C GLY A 154 -9.05 1.51 3.72
N ARG A 155 -8.33 0.74 4.54
CA ARG A 155 -8.65 -0.65 4.87
C ARG A 155 -8.90 -0.75 6.36
N ASN A 156 -10.11 -1.16 6.73
CA ASN A 156 -10.45 -1.42 8.14
C ASN A 156 -9.93 -2.81 8.55
N VAL A 157 -9.13 -2.85 9.60
CA VAL A 157 -8.67 -4.08 10.24
C VAL A 157 -8.90 -3.94 11.72
N ASN A 158 -9.84 -4.70 12.27
CA ASN A 158 -10.21 -4.68 13.70
C ASN A 158 -10.55 -3.28 14.24
N GLY A 159 -11.29 -2.48 13.46
CA GLY A 159 -11.68 -1.12 13.84
C GLY A 159 -10.63 -0.04 13.57
N VAL A 160 -9.43 -0.39 13.18
CA VAL A 160 -8.36 0.55 12.80
C VAL A 160 -8.32 0.68 11.28
N VAL A 161 -8.28 1.91 10.79
CA VAL A 161 -8.21 2.21 9.36
C VAL A 161 -6.78 2.50 8.94
N TYR A 162 -6.26 1.64 8.11
CA TYR A 162 -4.92 1.76 7.52
C TYR A 162 -5.02 2.33 6.11
N ALA A 163 -4.10 3.24 5.77
CA ALA A 163 -3.96 3.72 4.41
C ALA A 163 -3.45 2.60 3.49
N GLN A 164 -4.00 2.52 2.29
CA GLN A 164 -3.55 1.59 1.26
C GLN A 164 -3.73 2.20 -0.14
N LEU A 165 -3.00 1.66 -1.12
CA LEU A 165 -3.27 1.96 -2.53
C LEU A 165 -4.63 1.37 -2.93
N PRO A 166 -5.44 2.09 -3.71
CA PRO A 166 -6.62 1.49 -4.34
C PRO A 166 -6.19 0.47 -5.41
N ASN A 167 -7.14 -0.33 -5.89
CA ASN A 167 -6.88 -1.14 -7.08
C ASN A 167 -6.57 -0.23 -8.26
N ALA A 168 -5.54 -0.58 -9.02
CA ALA A 168 -5.08 0.20 -10.17
C ALA A 168 -5.88 -0.08 -11.46
N CYS A 169 -6.74 -1.09 -11.46
CA CYS A 169 -7.61 -1.40 -12.58
C CYS A 169 -8.97 -1.92 -12.12
N GLY A 170 -9.95 -1.84 -13.01
CA GLY A 170 -11.28 -2.38 -12.87
C GLY A 170 -11.69 -3.20 -14.09
N LEU A 171 -12.83 -3.86 -14.01
CA LEU A 171 -13.47 -4.53 -15.14
C LEU A 171 -14.76 -3.81 -15.51
N ASN A 172 -14.95 -3.57 -16.80
CA ASN A 172 -16.22 -3.07 -17.32
C ASN A 172 -17.24 -4.23 -17.42
N LYS A 173 -18.47 -3.93 -17.83
CA LYS A 173 -19.56 -4.92 -17.99
C LYS A 173 -19.23 -6.03 -19.00
N GLU A 174 -18.30 -5.79 -19.89
CA GLU A 174 -17.84 -6.75 -20.92
C GLU A 174 -16.62 -7.55 -20.44
N GLY A 175 -16.19 -7.41 -19.18
CA GLY A 175 -15.01 -8.06 -18.63
C GLY A 175 -13.68 -7.51 -19.13
N LYS A 176 -13.68 -6.32 -19.76
CA LYS A 176 -12.45 -5.65 -20.21
C LYS A 176 -11.85 -4.81 -19.10
N LEU A 177 -10.54 -4.89 -18.96
CA LEU A 177 -9.78 -4.07 -18.03
C LEU A 177 -9.81 -2.59 -18.42
N PHE A 178 -9.93 -1.74 -17.43
CA PHE A 178 -9.71 -0.30 -17.55
C PHE A 178 -8.88 0.22 -16.37
N PRO A 179 -8.07 1.27 -16.56
CA PRO A 179 -7.27 1.84 -15.50
C PRO A 179 -8.15 2.58 -14.48
N VAL A 180 -7.83 2.41 -13.19
CA VAL A 180 -8.34 3.21 -12.07
C VAL A 180 -7.18 4.05 -11.55
N ASN A 181 -7.21 5.35 -11.82
CA ASN A 181 -6.10 6.22 -11.50
C ASN A 181 -5.98 6.43 -9.97
N PHE A 182 -4.82 6.15 -9.44
CA PHE A 182 -4.46 6.41 -8.04
C PHE A 182 -3.24 7.32 -7.88
N VAL A 183 -2.58 7.64 -9.00
CA VAL A 183 -1.42 8.53 -9.08
C VAL A 183 -1.58 9.47 -10.28
N GLY A 184 -1.14 10.74 -10.16
CA GLY A 184 -1.23 11.76 -11.21
C GLY A 184 -2.05 13.00 -10.82
N ASP A 185 -2.34 13.86 -11.80
CA ASP A 185 -2.92 15.18 -11.54
C ASP A 185 -4.45 15.18 -11.39
N SER A 186 -5.14 14.26 -12.04
CA SER A 186 -6.62 14.24 -12.11
C SER A 186 -7.20 13.10 -11.24
N LEU A 187 -6.92 13.15 -9.94
CA LEU A 187 -7.41 12.16 -8.98
C LEU A 187 -8.71 12.65 -8.33
N PHE A 188 -9.64 11.72 -8.14
CA PHE A 188 -10.88 11.96 -7.40
C PHE A 188 -11.28 10.69 -6.63
N PHE A 189 -12.12 10.86 -5.63
CA PHE A 189 -12.76 9.74 -4.95
C PHE A 189 -14.08 9.39 -5.66
N SER A 190 -14.33 8.11 -5.85
CA SER A 190 -15.65 7.65 -6.27
C SER A 190 -16.68 7.88 -5.18
N ALA A 191 -17.96 7.92 -5.53
CA ALA A 191 -19.05 8.07 -4.55
C ALA A 191 -19.00 6.98 -3.45
N TYR A 192 -18.57 5.78 -3.79
CA TYR A 192 -18.37 4.70 -2.83
C TYR A 192 -17.21 5.00 -1.86
N GLU A 193 -16.06 5.43 -2.36
CA GLU A 193 -14.89 5.80 -1.54
C GLU A 193 -15.22 6.99 -0.62
N GLU A 194 -15.97 7.98 -1.11
CA GLU A 194 -16.46 9.11 -0.30
C GLU A 194 -17.40 8.67 0.82
N GLN A 195 -18.29 7.72 0.54
CA GLN A 195 -19.18 7.17 1.56
C GLN A 195 -18.37 6.43 2.63
N GLN A 196 -17.39 5.61 2.23
CA GLN A 196 -16.51 4.91 3.17
C GLN A 196 -15.72 5.88 4.05
N SER A 197 -15.23 6.99 3.50
CA SER A 197 -14.50 8.00 4.27
C SER A 197 -15.36 8.65 5.35
N LYS A 198 -16.65 8.91 5.08
CA LYS A 198 -17.60 9.46 6.06
C LYS A 198 -17.83 8.48 7.21
N THR A 199 -18.05 7.21 6.89
CA THR A 199 -18.24 6.16 7.91
C THR A 199 -17.05 6.04 8.86
N VAL A 200 -15.81 6.22 8.33
CA VAL A 200 -14.60 6.19 9.13
C VAL A 200 -14.48 7.42 10.03
N ASN A 201 -14.84 8.59 9.54
CA ASN A 201 -14.75 9.85 10.30
C ASN A 201 -15.86 9.96 11.37
N GLU A 202 -16.98 9.28 11.17
CA GLU A 202 -18.11 9.22 12.15
C GLU A 202 -17.90 8.15 13.21
N ALA A 203 -17.08 7.13 12.96
CA ALA A 203 -16.68 6.17 13.98
C ALA A 203 -15.82 6.91 15.03
N LYS A 204 -16.44 7.31 16.14
CA LYS A 204 -15.71 7.82 17.30
C LYS A 204 -14.59 6.84 17.63
N PRO A 205 -13.39 7.31 17.95
CA PRO A 205 -12.37 6.43 18.48
C PRO A 205 -13.01 5.73 19.70
N THR A 206 -13.16 4.43 19.61
CA THR A 206 -13.51 3.63 20.79
C THR A 206 -12.41 3.95 21.80
N PRO A 207 -12.71 4.45 23.00
CA PRO A 207 -11.69 4.67 23.99
C PRO A 207 -10.93 3.35 24.09
N VAL A 208 -9.62 3.41 23.90
CA VAL A 208 -8.74 2.30 24.23
C VAL A 208 -9.14 1.97 25.65
N ALA A 209 -9.73 0.79 25.86
CA ALA A 209 -9.99 0.31 27.19
C ALA A 209 -8.64 0.39 27.88
N GLU A 210 -8.52 1.32 28.84
CA GLU A 210 -7.42 1.32 29.76
C GLU A 210 -7.35 -0.12 30.26
N SER A 211 -6.31 -0.84 29.86
CA SER A 211 -6.00 -2.09 30.51
C SER A 211 -5.82 -1.69 31.97
N LYS A 212 -6.80 -2.03 32.78
CA LYS A 212 -6.62 -2.00 34.21
C LYS A 212 -5.48 -2.96 34.50
N THR A 213 -4.29 -2.43 34.53
CA THR A 213 -3.16 -3.02 35.24
C THR A 213 -3.43 -2.83 36.73
N ASP A 214 -4.40 -3.57 37.22
CA ASP A 214 -4.64 -3.81 38.63
C ASP A 214 -4.04 -5.19 38.99
N ASP A 215 -2.81 -5.39 38.56
CA ASP A 215 -1.95 -6.39 39.20
C ASP A 215 -0.92 -5.56 39.98
N SER A 216 -1.20 -5.41 41.28
CA SER A 216 -0.27 -4.74 42.19
C SER A 216 1.02 -5.56 42.19
N ILE A 217 2.15 -4.90 42.04
CA ILE A 217 3.49 -5.48 42.12
C ILE A 217 3.68 -6.25 43.45
N ASP A 218 2.85 -5.98 44.44
CA ASP A 218 2.85 -6.64 45.74
C ASP A 218 2.43 -8.13 45.67
N ASP A 219 1.60 -8.54 44.70
CA ASP A 219 1.21 -9.95 44.51
C ASP A 219 2.31 -10.78 43.84
N LEU A 220 3.23 -10.16 43.11
CA LEU A 220 4.36 -10.84 42.48
C LEU A 220 5.55 -11.07 43.41
N LEU A 221 5.57 -10.44 44.58
CA LEU A 221 6.64 -10.58 45.57
C LEU A 221 6.30 -11.51 46.76
N ALA A 222 5.07 -12.07 46.76
CA ALA A 222 4.60 -12.96 47.83
C ALA A 222 5.06 -14.43 47.68
N ASP A 223 5.60 -14.80 46.52
CA ASP A 223 5.99 -16.18 46.19
C ASP A 223 7.52 -16.37 46.02
N ILE A 224 8.36 -15.50 46.64
CA ILE A 224 9.81 -15.70 46.69
C ILE A 224 10.26 -15.97 48.12
#